data_05af7915454b38ffafdaceb265bf58f5
#
_entry.id   05af7915454b38ffafdaceb265bf58f5
#
_cell.length_a   1.000
_cell.length_b   1.000
_cell.length_c   1.000
_cell.angle_alpha   90.00
_cell.angle_beta   90.00
_cell.angle_gamma   90.00
#
_symmetry.space_group_name_H-M   'P 1'
#
loop_
_entity.id
_entity.type
_entity.pdbx_description
1 polymer ?
#
loop_
_entity_poly.entity_id
_entity_poly.type
_entity_poly.pdbx_seq_one_letter_code
_entity_poly.pdbx_strand_id
1 'polypeptide(L)'
;MRTTVTCKVCRRLRMSVCGREKCAFKRKPYPPGVHGKAFRRAGSEFGSQLMEKQKVKFLYGLRERQFRNYIMDALKQKTMTTSDAVLNTLETRLDNVTYRLGFAPTRAAARQLVNHGHIYVKRKSLTNFTRVTIPSYKLKIGDEVRIRPESLKKGPFGTLEILIKKHTPPVWLELDREGYLGKILTYPTSGEDISKGYNISAIVEYYSR
;
A
#
# COMPACT_ATOMS: atom_id res chain seq x y z
N MET A 1 -4.17 -18.44 -1.83
CA MET A 1 -5.35 -17.60 -2.21
C MET A 1 -4.83 -16.32 -2.83
N ARG A 2 -5.17 -16.02 -4.10
CA ARG A 2 -4.79 -14.77 -4.76
C ARG A 2 -5.58 -13.61 -4.14
N THR A 3 -4.90 -12.62 -3.57
CA THR A 3 -5.50 -11.39 -3.04
C THR A 3 -5.80 -10.38 -4.16
N THR A 4 -6.27 -10.86 -5.31
CA THR A 4 -6.66 -9.96 -6.41
C THR A 4 -7.95 -9.23 -6.04
N VAL A 5 -7.82 -7.92 -5.83
CA VAL A 5 -8.96 -7.07 -5.53
C VAL A 5 -9.78 -6.85 -6.80
N THR A 6 -11.03 -7.32 -6.80
CA THR A 6 -11.98 -7.11 -7.89
C THR A 6 -12.77 -5.81 -7.66
N CYS A 7 -13.31 -5.22 -8.73
CA CYS A 7 -14.16 -4.03 -8.60
C CYS A 7 -15.46 -4.28 -7.82
N LYS A 8 -15.88 -5.53 -7.61
CA LYS A 8 -16.98 -5.87 -6.68
C LYS A 8 -16.63 -5.47 -5.25
N VAL A 9 -15.37 -5.69 -4.82
CA VAL A 9 -14.86 -5.30 -3.50
C VAL A 9 -14.84 -3.77 -3.38
N CYS A 10 -14.31 -3.05 -4.38
CA CYS A 10 -14.30 -1.59 -4.39
C CYS A 10 -15.71 -1.01 -4.21
N ARG A 11 -16.69 -1.53 -4.95
CA ARG A 11 -18.09 -1.11 -4.85
C ARG A 11 -18.70 -1.42 -3.48
N ARG A 12 -18.37 -2.58 -2.88
CA ARG A 12 -18.84 -2.94 -1.53
C ARG A 12 -18.27 -2.02 -0.46
N LEU A 13 -16.98 -1.67 -0.57
CA LEU A 13 -16.27 -0.82 0.38
C LEU A 13 -16.48 0.68 0.13
N ARG A 14 -17.19 1.06 -0.92
CA ARG A 14 -17.41 2.44 -1.34
C ARG A 14 -16.10 3.22 -1.51
N MET A 15 -15.04 2.54 -1.93
CA MET A 15 -13.70 3.09 -2.13
C MET A 15 -12.97 2.34 -3.24
N SER A 16 -12.17 3.04 -4.06
CA SER A 16 -11.33 2.42 -5.07
C SER A 16 -10.07 1.84 -4.45
N VAL A 17 -10.12 0.58 -4.01
CA VAL A 17 -8.98 -0.14 -3.42
C VAL A 17 -8.13 -0.93 -4.42
N CYS A 18 -8.58 -1.04 -5.68
CA CYS A 18 -7.86 -1.81 -6.70
C CYS A 18 -6.73 -1.04 -7.40
N GLY A 19 -6.64 0.28 -7.20
CA GLY A 19 -5.64 1.15 -7.84
C GLY A 19 -5.78 1.32 -9.36
N ARG A 20 -6.87 0.84 -9.97
CA ARG A 20 -7.09 0.96 -11.43
C ARG A 20 -7.75 2.30 -11.76
N GLU A 21 -7.29 2.96 -12.81
CA GLU A 21 -7.92 4.20 -13.31
C GLU A 21 -9.39 3.98 -13.69
N LYS A 22 -9.68 2.91 -14.44
CA LYS A 22 -11.03 2.50 -14.86
C LYS A 22 -11.73 1.63 -13.81
N CYS A 23 -11.70 2.03 -12.52
CA CYS A 23 -12.41 1.30 -11.48
C CYS A 23 -13.93 1.43 -11.65
N ALA A 24 -14.65 0.31 -11.58
CA ALA A 24 -16.12 0.31 -11.70
C ALA A 24 -16.81 1.10 -10.56
N PHE A 25 -16.17 1.33 -9.41
CA PHE A 25 -16.68 2.18 -8.34
C PHE A 25 -16.87 3.63 -8.80
N LYS A 26 -15.98 4.17 -9.65
CA LYS A 26 -16.10 5.53 -10.17
C LYS A 26 -17.38 5.75 -10.99
N ARG A 27 -17.84 4.72 -11.71
CA ARG A 27 -19.08 4.78 -12.53
C ARG A 27 -20.32 4.34 -11.77
N LYS A 28 -20.18 3.38 -10.83
CA LYS A 28 -21.27 2.75 -10.07
C LYS A 28 -20.92 2.76 -8.59
N PRO A 29 -21.12 3.90 -7.85
CA PRO A 29 -20.70 4.08 -6.46
C PRO A 29 -21.60 3.37 -5.43
N TYR A 30 -22.36 2.38 -5.86
CA TYR A 30 -23.25 1.59 -5.03
C TYR A 30 -22.80 0.12 -4.99
N PRO A 31 -23.14 -0.63 -3.94
CA PRO A 31 -22.77 -2.03 -3.81
C PRO A 31 -23.23 -2.89 -4.99
N PRO A 32 -22.52 -4.00 -5.29
CA PRO A 32 -22.93 -4.91 -6.35
C PRO A 32 -24.18 -5.71 -5.96
N GLY A 33 -24.89 -6.22 -6.98
CA GLY A 33 -26.09 -7.05 -6.82
C GLY A 33 -27.37 -6.32 -7.23
N VAL A 34 -28.46 -7.05 -7.32
CA VAL A 34 -29.79 -6.54 -7.76
C VAL A 34 -30.27 -5.42 -6.81
N HIS A 35 -30.12 -5.63 -5.50
CA HIS A 35 -30.52 -4.66 -4.48
C HIS A 35 -29.42 -3.61 -4.15
N GLY A 36 -28.43 -3.43 -5.02
CA GLY A 36 -27.32 -2.50 -4.76
C GLY A 36 -27.74 -1.04 -4.58
N LYS A 37 -28.83 -0.62 -5.23
CA LYS A 37 -29.40 0.72 -5.13
C LYS A 37 -30.49 0.87 -4.05
N ALA A 38 -30.92 -0.22 -3.43
CA ALA A 38 -31.94 -0.18 -2.39
C ALA A 38 -31.46 0.62 -1.17
N PHE A 39 -32.42 1.23 -0.45
CA PHE A 39 -32.15 1.90 0.80
C PHE A 39 -31.52 0.94 1.81
N ARG A 40 -30.49 1.40 2.48
CA ARG A 40 -29.81 0.64 3.54
C ARG A 40 -29.85 1.46 4.82
N ARG A 41 -30.29 0.84 5.90
CA ARG A 41 -30.17 1.44 7.23
C ARG A 41 -28.72 1.72 7.57
N ALA A 42 -28.48 2.70 8.43
CA ALA A 42 -27.15 2.97 8.98
C ALA A 42 -26.60 1.69 9.61
N GLY A 43 -25.33 1.40 9.32
CA GLY A 43 -24.65 0.23 9.90
C GLY A 43 -24.43 0.44 11.40
N SER A 44 -24.30 -0.67 12.14
CA SER A 44 -23.83 -0.62 13.53
C SER A 44 -22.40 -0.06 13.59
N GLU A 45 -21.97 0.41 14.74
CA GLU A 45 -20.60 0.85 15.00
C GLU A 45 -19.59 -0.23 14.64
N PHE A 46 -19.81 -1.48 15.08
CA PHE A 46 -19.00 -2.62 14.70
C PHE A 46 -18.92 -2.82 13.18
N GLY A 47 -20.06 -2.65 12.48
CA GLY A 47 -20.11 -2.76 11.02
C GLY A 47 -19.30 -1.67 10.32
N SER A 48 -19.27 -0.44 10.85
CA SER A 48 -18.45 0.64 10.31
C SER A 48 -16.97 0.41 10.56
N GLN A 49 -16.55 0.01 11.75
CA GLN A 49 -15.17 -0.35 12.08
C GLN A 49 -14.67 -1.53 11.23
N LEU A 50 -15.51 -2.57 11.07
CA LEU A 50 -15.20 -3.69 10.18
C LEU A 50 -15.00 -3.23 8.73
N MET A 51 -15.79 -2.29 8.25
CA MET A 51 -15.65 -1.75 6.88
C MET A 51 -14.32 -1.00 6.73
N GLU A 52 -13.94 -0.15 7.69
CA GLU A 52 -12.64 0.54 7.68
C GLU A 52 -11.47 -0.46 7.68
N LYS A 53 -11.53 -1.48 8.53
CA LYS A 53 -10.56 -2.57 8.52
C LYS A 53 -10.44 -3.23 7.15
N GLN A 54 -11.55 -3.57 6.51
CA GLN A 54 -11.54 -4.21 5.20
C GLN A 54 -10.99 -3.27 4.11
N LYS A 55 -11.28 -1.96 4.16
CA LYS A 55 -10.71 -0.99 3.22
C LYS A 55 -9.19 -1.05 3.24
N VAL A 56 -8.57 -0.91 4.39
CA VAL A 56 -7.11 -0.90 4.54
C VAL A 56 -6.52 -2.26 4.18
N LYS A 57 -7.09 -3.36 4.67
CA LYS A 57 -6.63 -4.71 4.34
C LYS A 57 -6.59 -4.95 2.82
N PHE A 58 -7.63 -4.57 2.09
CA PHE A 58 -7.67 -4.75 0.64
C PHE A 58 -6.82 -3.73 -0.12
N LEU A 59 -6.67 -2.51 0.40
CA LEU A 59 -5.82 -1.49 -0.20
C LEU A 59 -4.35 -1.95 -0.26
N TYR A 60 -3.85 -2.52 0.84
CA TYR A 60 -2.49 -3.09 0.91
C TYR A 60 -2.42 -4.56 0.44
N GLY A 61 -3.55 -5.18 0.09
CA GLY A 61 -3.61 -6.56 -0.39
C GLY A 61 -3.09 -7.58 0.62
N LEU A 62 -3.41 -7.40 1.90
CA LEU A 62 -2.92 -8.24 2.99
C LEU A 62 -3.88 -9.39 3.31
N ARG A 63 -3.34 -10.50 3.83
CA ARG A 63 -4.14 -11.56 4.46
C ARG A 63 -4.55 -11.13 5.86
N GLU A 64 -5.69 -11.63 6.34
CA GLU A 64 -6.23 -11.25 7.66
C GLU A 64 -5.23 -11.49 8.79
N ARG A 65 -4.60 -12.67 8.83
CA ARG A 65 -3.62 -13.02 9.87
C ARG A 65 -2.43 -12.05 9.88
N GLN A 66 -1.90 -11.70 8.69
CA GLN A 66 -0.78 -10.77 8.58
C GLN A 66 -1.18 -9.36 9.00
N PHE A 67 -2.37 -8.89 8.59
CA PHE A 67 -2.89 -7.59 8.96
C PHE A 67 -3.09 -7.49 10.47
N ARG A 68 -3.72 -8.51 11.09
CA ARG A 68 -3.89 -8.58 12.54
C ARG A 68 -2.55 -8.50 13.28
N ASN A 69 -1.54 -9.25 12.84
CA ASN A 69 -0.22 -9.21 13.46
C ASN A 69 0.37 -7.80 13.44
N TYR A 70 0.27 -7.07 12.31
CA TYR A 70 0.77 -5.70 12.22
C TYR A 70 0.06 -4.75 13.21
N ILE A 71 -1.25 -4.89 13.38
CA ILE A 71 -1.99 -4.07 14.36
C ILE A 71 -1.58 -4.44 15.79
N MET A 72 -1.48 -5.74 16.10
CA MET A 72 -1.06 -6.18 17.44
C MET A 72 0.37 -5.75 17.77
N ASP A 73 1.27 -5.75 16.80
CA ASP A 73 2.64 -5.27 16.99
C ASP A 73 2.68 -3.74 17.19
N ALA A 74 1.83 -2.99 16.47
CA ALA A 74 1.70 -1.56 16.65
C ALA A 74 1.10 -1.18 18.01
N LEU A 75 0.14 -1.95 18.53
CA LEU A 75 -0.44 -1.76 19.86
C LEU A 75 0.59 -1.93 21.01
N LYS A 76 1.61 -2.75 20.79
CA LYS A 76 2.70 -2.96 21.76
C LYS A 76 3.73 -1.83 21.78
N GLN A 77 3.79 -1.03 20.72
CA GLN A 77 4.74 0.08 20.62
C GLN A 77 4.26 1.27 21.45
N LYS A 78 5.12 1.76 22.35
CA LYS A 78 4.84 2.91 23.23
C LYS A 78 5.54 4.21 22.80
N THR A 79 6.36 4.16 21.76
CA THR A 79 7.22 5.28 21.34
C THR A 79 6.54 6.30 20.45
N MET A 80 5.40 5.95 19.84
CA MET A 80 4.63 6.80 18.94
C MET A 80 3.14 6.50 19.07
N THR A 81 2.29 7.31 18.43
CA THR A 81 0.86 7.02 18.42
C THR A 81 0.59 5.69 17.72
N THR A 82 -0.38 4.92 18.20
CA THR A 82 -0.72 3.61 17.61
C THR A 82 -1.10 3.76 16.11
N SER A 83 -1.76 4.85 15.75
CA SER A 83 -2.13 5.14 14.35
C SER A 83 -0.89 5.32 13.47
N ASP A 84 0.12 6.07 13.93
CA ASP A 84 1.37 6.25 13.19
C ASP A 84 2.18 4.96 13.13
N ALA A 85 2.21 4.17 14.21
CA ALA A 85 2.87 2.86 14.22
C ALA A 85 2.27 1.90 13.18
N VAL A 86 0.95 1.88 13.05
CA VAL A 86 0.24 1.10 12.02
C VAL A 86 0.61 1.60 10.63
N LEU A 87 0.54 2.91 10.38
CA LEU A 87 0.91 3.51 9.10
C LEU A 87 2.34 3.20 8.73
N ASN A 88 3.28 3.41 9.64
CA ASN A 88 4.69 3.13 9.42
C ASN A 88 4.91 1.67 9.02
N THR A 89 4.24 0.75 9.71
CA THR A 89 4.38 -0.68 9.40
C THR A 89 3.82 -1.03 8.02
N LEU A 90 2.74 -0.39 7.59
CA LEU A 90 2.09 -0.66 6.30
C LEU A 90 2.81 0.05 5.14
N GLU A 91 3.21 1.30 5.32
CA GLU A 91 3.81 2.11 4.26
C GLU A 91 5.28 1.75 4.01
N THR A 92 6.07 1.37 5.04
CA THR A 92 7.48 1.01 4.90
C THR A 92 7.72 -0.39 4.30
N ARG A 93 6.68 -1.12 3.92
CA ARG A 93 6.80 -2.39 3.21
C ARG A 93 7.39 -2.18 1.82
N LEU A 94 8.30 -3.05 1.41
CA LEU A 94 8.98 -2.94 0.11
C LEU A 94 8.00 -2.92 -1.08
N ASP A 95 6.95 -3.76 -1.05
CA ASP A 95 5.93 -3.78 -2.11
C ASP A 95 5.18 -2.44 -2.21
N ASN A 96 4.90 -1.82 -1.07
CA ASN A 96 4.21 -0.55 -1.04
C ASN A 96 5.13 0.62 -1.41
N VAL A 97 6.38 0.65 -0.91
CA VAL A 97 7.38 1.67 -1.29
C VAL A 97 7.64 1.63 -2.80
N THR A 98 7.78 0.44 -3.39
CA THR A 98 7.92 0.27 -4.85
C THR A 98 6.74 0.88 -5.62
N TYR A 99 5.52 0.74 -5.09
CA TYR A 99 4.33 1.38 -5.66
C TYR A 99 4.34 2.90 -5.46
N ARG A 100 4.70 3.38 -4.26
CA ARG A 100 4.75 4.81 -3.92
C ARG A 100 5.84 5.58 -4.69
N LEU A 101 6.91 4.92 -5.09
CA LEU A 101 7.94 5.47 -5.98
C LEU A 101 7.50 5.52 -7.46
N GLY A 102 6.34 4.93 -7.79
CA GLY A 102 5.86 4.90 -9.17
C GLY A 102 6.51 3.82 -10.05
N PHE A 103 7.26 2.88 -9.47
CA PHE A 103 7.88 1.77 -10.22
C PHE A 103 6.86 0.73 -10.71
N ALA A 104 5.64 0.81 -10.22
CA ALA A 104 4.54 -0.05 -10.66
C ALA A 104 3.19 0.69 -10.65
N PRO A 105 2.28 0.39 -11.58
CA PRO A 105 0.99 1.07 -11.68
C PRO A 105 0.02 0.68 -10.55
N THR A 106 0.23 -0.45 -9.89
CA THR A 106 -0.61 -0.92 -8.78
C THR A 106 0.21 -1.63 -7.72
N ARG A 107 -0.26 -1.66 -6.46
CA ARG A 107 0.38 -2.42 -5.37
C ARG A 107 0.51 -3.92 -5.68
N ALA A 108 -0.44 -4.49 -6.42
CA ALA A 108 -0.37 -5.89 -6.84
C ALA A 108 0.76 -6.13 -7.85
N ALA A 109 0.96 -5.22 -8.81
CA ALA A 109 2.08 -5.26 -9.75
C ALA A 109 3.42 -5.05 -9.02
N ALA A 110 3.50 -4.07 -8.11
CA ALA A 110 4.68 -3.85 -7.27
C ALA A 110 5.09 -5.12 -6.50
N ARG A 111 4.13 -5.78 -5.88
CA ARG A 111 4.36 -7.06 -5.19
C ARG A 111 4.91 -8.14 -6.11
N GLN A 112 4.40 -8.22 -7.34
CA GLN A 112 4.89 -9.17 -8.34
C GLN A 112 6.32 -8.84 -8.76
N LEU A 113 6.65 -7.56 -8.99
CA LEU A 113 8.01 -7.13 -9.31
C LEU A 113 9.01 -7.50 -8.20
N VAL A 114 8.64 -7.29 -6.94
CA VAL A 114 9.47 -7.70 -5.80
C VAL A 114 9.64 -9.22 -5.76
N ASN A 115 8.56 -10.00 -5.85
CA ASN A 115 8.63 -11.46 -5.83
C ASN A 115 9.52 -12.03 -6.95
N HIS A 116 9.50 -11.41 -8.13
CA HIS A 116 10.32 -11.82 -9.27
C HIS A 116 11.78 -11.33 -9.15
N GLY A 117 12.10 -10.53 -8.10
CA GLY A 117 13.45 -10.05 -7.82
C GLY A 117 13.94 -8.98 -8.78
N HIS A 118 13.04 -8.13 -9.27
CA HIS A 118 13.38 -6.96 -10.07
C HIS A 118 13.79 -5.76 -9.22
N ILE A 119 13.67 -5.86 -7.91
CA ILE A 119 13.95 -4.77 -6.96
C ILE A 119 15.18 -5.10 -6.13
N TYR A 120 16.06 -4.13 -6.03
CA TYR A 120 17.25 -4.15 -5.21
C TYR A 120 17.09 -3.15 -4.06
N VAL A 121 17.63 -3.51 -2.90
CA VAL A 121 17.63 -2.66 -1.72
C VAL A 121 19.06 -2.49 -1.24
N LYS A 122 19.45 -1.26 -0.91
CA LYS A 122 20.67 -0.94 -0.21
C LYS A 122 20.31 -0.38 1.16
N ARG A 123 20.76 -1.01 2.22
CA ARG A 123 20.59 -0.48 3.58
C ARG A 123 21.57 0.67 3.81
N LYS A 124 21.20 1.62 4.64
CA LYS A 124 22.08 2.74 5.03
C LYS A 124 23.45 2.29 5.52
N SER A 125 23.52 1.12 6.19
CA SER A 125 24.78 0.54 6.72
C SER A 125 25.62 -0.22 5.71
N LEU A 126 25.11 -0.44 4.50
CA LEU A 126 25.77 -1.26 3.47
C LEU A 126 26.13 -0.42 2.24
N THR A 127 27.22 -0.76 1.58
CA THR A 127 27.65 -0.12 0.34
C THR A 127 26.98 -0.72 -0.89
N ASN A 128 26.62 -2.00 -0.84
CA ASN A 128 26.15 -2.75 -1.99
C ASN A 128 24.62 -2.94 -2.01
N PHE A 129 24.07 -2.95 -3.21
CA PHE A 129 22.67 -3.30 -3.45
C PHE A 129 22.46 -4.81 -3.39
N THR A 130 21.49 -5.26 -2.62
CA THR A 130 21.13 -6.67 -2.49
C THR A 130 19.76 -6.94 -3.11
N ARG A 131 19.60 -8.08 -3.77
CA ARG A 131 18.32 -8.52 -4.32
C ARG A 131 17.38 -8.92 -3.18
N VAL A 132 16.19 -8.34 -3.13
CA VAL A 132 15.17 -8.69 -2.14
C VAL A 132 13.93 -9.18 -2.87
N THR A 133 13.47 -10.39 -2.51
CA THR A 133 12.28 -11.05 -3.09
C THR A 133 11.11 -11.13 -2.13
N ILE A 134 11.24 -10.54 -0.94
CA ILE A 134 10.24 -10.57 0.12
C ILE A 134 9.41 -9.26 0.09
N PRO A 135 8.13 -9.27 -0.35
CA PRO A 135 7.33 -8.05 -0.44
C PRO A 135 7.07 -7.37 0.91
N SER A 136 7.04 -8.15 1.99
CA SER A 136 6.84 -7.66 3.35
C SER A 136 8.13 -7.17 4.02
N TYR A 137 9.25 -7.11 3.29
CA TYR A 137 10.50 -6.58 3.80
C TYR A 137 10.29 -5.14 4.29
N LYS A 138 10.65 -4.87 5.54
CA LYS A 138 10.47 -3.58 6.19
C LYS A 138 11.71 -2.71 5.95
N LEU A 139 11.50 -1.60 5.27
CA LEU A 139 12.53 -0.60 5.00
C LEU A 139 12.67 0.37 6.17
N LYS A 140 13.87 0.93 6.32
CA LYS A 140 14.21 1.91 7.36
C LYS A 140 14.60 3.25 6.72
N ILE A 141 14.65 4.30 7.55
CA ILE A 141 15.13 5.63 7.12
C ILE A 141 16.56 5.51 6.62
N GLY A 142 16.81 6.05 5.44
CA GLY A 142 18.09 6.03 4.74
C GLY A 142 18.32 4.80 3.87
N ASP A 143 17.40 3.84 3.84
CA ASP A 143 17.47 2.74 2.88
C ASP A 143 17.14 3.25 1.47
N GLU A 144 17.84 2.69 0.48
CA GLU A 144 17.67 3.01 -0.94
C GLU A 144 17.05 1.81 -1.67
N VAL A 145 16.13 2.08 -2.57
CA VAL A 145 15.42 1.08 -3.37
C VAL A 145 15.64 1.38 -4.84
N ARG A 146 16.12 0.43 -5.62
CA ARG A 146 16.41 0.59 -7.05
C ARG A 146 15.84 -0.55 -7.87
N ILE A 147 15.45 -0.24 -9.10
CA ILE A 147 15.11 -1.26 -10.09
C ILE A 147 16.43 -1.91 -10.57
N ARG A 148 16.43 -3.24 -10.70
CA ARG A 148 17.54 -3.99 -11.26
C ARG A 148 17.84 -3.50 -12.70
N PRO A 149 19.05 -3.02 -13.02
CA PRO A 149 19.37 -2.45 -14.34
C PRO A 149 19.04 -3.36 -15.53
N GLU A 150 19.35 -4.65 -15.37
CA GLU A 150 19.09 -5.67 -16.41
C GLU A 150 17.58 -5.92 -16.62
N SER A 151 16.73 -5.52 -15.68
CA SER A 151 15.29 -5.67 -15.78
C SER A 151 14.64 -4.53 -16.55
N LEU A 152 15.25 -3.36 -16.63
CA LEU A 152 14.72 -2.18 -17.33
C LEU A 152 14.45 -2.46 -18.81
N LYS A 153 15.25 -3.31 -19.44
CA LYS A 153 15.07 -3.76 -20.84
C LYS A 153 13.94 -4.78 -21.03
N LYS A 154 13.30 -5.25 -19.93
CA LYS A 154 12.27 -6.29 -19.98
C LYS A 154 10.87 -5.70 -20.01
N GLY A 155 9.91 -6.42 -20.62
CA GLY A 155 8.54 -5.99 -20.86
C GLY A 155 7.75 -5.35 -19.71
N PRO A 156 7.93 -5.73 -18.41
CA PRO A 156 7.21 -5.09 -17.31
C PRO A 156 7.51 -3.60 -17.14
N PHE A 157 8.63 -3.11 -17.66
CA PHE A 157 9.11 -1.74 -17.48
C PHE A 157 8.97 -0.86 -18.75
N GLY A 158 8.37 -1.36 -19.83
CA GLY A 158 8.21 -0.62 -21.09
C GLY A 158 7.42 0.70 -20.96
N THR A 159 6.56 0.82 -19.95
CA THR A 159 5.80 2.06 -19.65
C THR A 159 6.34 2.82 -18.45
N LEU A 160 7.45 2.38 -17.87
CA LEU A 160 7.99 2.92 -16.62
C LEU A 160 8.33 4.41 -16.72
N GLU A 161 8.99 4.83 -17.79
CA GLU A 161 9.38 6.23 -17.99
C GLU A 161 8.17 7.17 -18.01
N ILE A 162 7.09 6.76 -18.65
CA ILE A 162 5.83 7.53 -18.70
C ILE A 162 5.19 7.63 -17.31
N LEU A 163 5.24 6.53 -16.55
CA LEU A 163 4.69 6.48 -15.19
C LEU A 163 5.49 7.39 -14.25
N ILE A 164 6.82 7.31 -14.28
CA ILE A 164 7.70 8.09 -13.39
C ILE A 164 7.66 9.58 -13.72
N LYS A 165 7.59 9.98 -14.99
CA LYS A 165 7.49 11.41 -15.38
C LYS A 165 6.24 12.07 -14.80
N LYS A 166 5.13 11.36 -14.74
CA LYS A 166 3.85 11.87 -14.21
C LYS A 166 3.68 11.67 -12.70
N HIS A 167 4.57 10.89 -12.08
CA HIS A 167 4.41 10.51 -10.68
C HIS A 167 5.11 11.50 -9.75
N THR A 168 4.40 11.95 -8.72
CA THR A 168 4.96 12.72 -7.59
C THR A 168 4.99 11.80 -6.38
N PRO A 169 6.18 11.45 -5.86
CA PRO A 169 6.29 10.64 -4.66
C PRO A 169 5.77 11.43 -3.44
N PRO A 170 5.34 10.76 -2.38
CA PRO A 170 5.00 11.42 -1.12
C PRO A 170 6.24 12.03 -0.47
N VAL A 171 6.06 13.03 0.41
CA VAL A 171 7.12 13.86 1.01
C VAL A 171 8.19 13.04 1.75
N TRP A 172 7.82 11.89 2.32
CA TRP A 172 8.74 11.01 3.04
C TRP A 172 9.64 10.14 2.15
N LEU A 173 9.44 10.19 0.80
CA LEU A 173 10.25 9.50 -0.20
C LEU A 173 10.91 10.49 -1.15
N GLU A 174 12.17 10.27 -1.44
CA GLU A 174 12.92 10.93 -2.50
C GLU A 174 12.99 10.00 -3.72
N LEU A 175 12.81 10.53 -4.92
CA LEU A 175 12.87 9.79 -6.17
C LEU A 175 13.86 10.43 -7.13
N ASP A 176 14.95 9.72 -7.38
CA ASP A 176 15.81 9.98 -8.53
C ASP A 176 15.23 9.30 -9.77
N ARG A 177 14.79 10.12 -10.72
CA ARG A 177 14.11 9.66 -11.93
C ARG A 177 15.08 9.08 -12.96
N GLU A 178 16.30 9.57 -13.00
CA GLU A 178 17.32 9.13 -13.97
C GLU A 178 17.92 7.79 -13.54
N GLY A 179 18.26 7.65 -12.26
CA GLY A 179 18.81 6.43 -11.69
C GLY A 179 17.79 5.35 -11.36
N TYR A 180 16.48 5.63 -11.49
CA TYR A 180 15.40 4.75 -11.00
C TYR A 180 15.62 4.31 -9.55
N LEU A 181 16.02 5.28 -8.71
CA LEU A 181 16.40 5.07 -7.33
C LEU A 181 15.46 5.87 -6.42
N GLY A 182 14.95 5.22 -5.39
CA GLY A 182 14.17 5.86 -4.35
C GLY A 182 14.86 5.74 -3.00
N LYS A 183 14.75 6.77 -2.15
CA LYS A 183 15.31 6.80 -0.80
C LYS A 183 14.23 7.15 0.21
N ILE A 184 14.31 6.54 1.39
CA ILE A 184 13.41 6.88 2.51
C ILE A 184 14.06 7.99 3.32
N LEU A 185 13.41 9.15 3.39
CA LEU A 185 13.86 10.32 4.15
C LEU A 185 13.39 10.27 5.59
N THR A 186 12.08 10.08 5.77
CA THR A 186 11.41 10.07 7.07
C THR A 186 10.38 8.95 7.15
N TYR A 187 9.77 8.73 8.31
CA TYR A 187 8.60 7.85 8.40
C TYR A 187 7.33 8.62 8.05
N PRO A 188 6.35 7.98 7.40
CA PRO A 188 5.06 8.58 7.11
C PRO A 188 4.29 8.90 8.39
N THR A 189 3.65 10.07 8.43
CA THR A 189 2.79 10.52 9.53
C THR A 189 1.32 10.51 9.14
N SER A 190 0.42 10.41 10.12
CA SER A 190 -1.03 10.34 9.88
C SER A 190 -1.64 11.63 9.31
N GLY A 191 -0.92 12.74 9.36
CA GLY A 191 -1.33 14.03 8.76
C GLY A 191 -1.14 14.14 7.26
N GLU A 192 -0.36 13.24 6.64
CA GLU A 192 -0.14 13.24 5.20
C GLU A 192 -1.35 12.65 4.46
N ASP A 193 -1.47 12.96 3.16
CA ASP A 193 -2.53 12.46 2.25
C ASP A 193 -2.64 10.92 2.14
N ILE A 194 -1.88 10.21 2.95
CA ILE A 194 -1.76 8.75 2.96
C ILE A 194 -3.07 8.08 3.41
N SER A 195 -3.76 8.68 4.38
CA SER A 195 -4.98 8.14 5.00
C SER A 195 -6.28 8.63 4.35
N LYS A 196 -6.21 9.33 3.20
CA LYS A 196 -7.43 9.76 2.51
C LYS A 196 -8.36 8.59 2.21
N GLY A 197 -9.54 8.60 2.84
CA GLY A 197 -10.62 7.65 2.59
C GLY A 197 -10.73 6.48 3.56
N TYR A 198 -9.92 6.38 4.62
CA TYR A 198 -10.09 5.40 5.70
C TYR A 198 -9.66 5.95 7.07
N ASN A 199 -10.25 5.40 8.13
CA ASN A 199 -9.99 5.80 9.51
C ASN A 199 -9.20 4.71 10.25
N ILE A 200 -7.95 5.04 10.65
CA ILE A 200 -7.07 4.09 11.34
C ILE A 200 -7.50 3.91 12.79
N SER A 201 -7.97 4.98 13.45
CA SER A 201 -8.43 4.90 14.85
C SER A 201 -9.56 3.89 14.99
N ALA A 202 -10.53 3.89 14.06
CA ALA A 202 -11.61 2.90 14.03
C ALA A 202 -11.10 1.45 13.84
N ILE A 203 -9.96 1.27 13.16
CA ILE A 203 -9.32 -0.04 13.00
C ILE A 203 -8.67 -0.48 14.31
N VAL A 204 -7.99 0.45 14.99
CA VAL A 204 -7.38 0.19 16.30
C VAL A 204 -8.45 -0.22 17.32
N GLU A 205 -9.57 0.52 17.38
CA GLU A 205 -10.72 0.20 18.23
C GLU A 205 -11.30 -1.19 17.93
N TYR A 206 -11.41 -1.55 16.65
CA TYR A 206 -11.90 -2.87 16.24
C TYR A 206 -11.06 -4.02 16.82
N TYR A 207 -9.73 -3.84 16.98
CA TYR A 207 -8.83 -4.88 17.48
C TYR A 207 -8.52 -4.77 18.97
N SER A 208 -8.89 -3.68 19.63
CA SER A 208 -8.72 -3.49 21.08
C SER A 208 -9.89 -4.01 21.92
N ARG A 209 -10.95 -4.43 21.28
CA ARG A 209 -12.12 -5.10 21.90
C ARG A 209 -11.83 -6.54 22.31
#